data_8890a4382c3dab42b57542f71451f9f5
#
_entry.id   8890a4382c3dab42b57542f71451f9f5
#
_cell.length_a   1.000
_cell.length_b   1.000
_cell.length_c   1.000
_cell.angle_alpha   90.00
_cell.angle_beta   90.00
_cell.angle_gamma   90.00
#
_symmetry.space_group_name_H-M   'P 1'
#
loop_
_entity.id
_entity.type
_entity.pdbx_description
1 polymer ?
#
loop_
_entity_poly.entity_id
_entity_poly.type
_entity_poly.pdbx_seq_one_letter_code
_entity_poly.pdbx_strand_id
1 'polypeptide(L)'
;MRILALISKVFALTGVLLCACAPMNEQPNASSEKINISILAFNDLHGHLEPPGLSVRERIDGKLTEVPAGGAAYLAAVIQHYKKRNPLHAVVSAGDMIGATPLTSALFLDEPTIEAVNAMGIDFNAVGNHEFDKGTPELMRMRRGGCEKLTRLEPCQVNRQFPGANFEFLAANVKKQDDQSLFPAYGIKAFKQGNQVVKVGFVGMTLKGTPNMVTPEGIQGLRFEDEAATANALVPLLKAQGISVLVLVIHEGGVIQGDPNDASCPGLSGDIVPILNKLDTSFDVVVSGHTHRAYACDYKRINPSKPFLLTSAGQYGTFLTHIQLSIDPVSKKVHDKTAHNVLVQSETFVNASGLQVQP
;
A
#
# COMPACT_ATOMS: atom_id res chain seq x y z
N MET A 1 100.14 34.73 -33.70
CA MET A 1 100.09 35.39 -32.40
C MET A 1 98.94 34.71 -31.59
N ARG A 2 99.38 34.03 -30.63
CA ARG A 2 98.76 33.40 -29.44
C ARG A 2 97.29 32.98 -29.51
N ILE A 3 97.10 31.68 -29.61
CA ILE A 3 95.91 30.88 -29.42
C ILE A 3 95.80 30.50 -27.97
N LEU A 4 94.70 30.70 -27.34
CA LEU A 4 94.37 30.03 -26.04
C LEU A 4 93.23 29.10 -26.24
N ALA A 5 93.44 27.85 -25.95
CA ALA A 5 92.43 26.77 -25.91
C ALA A 5 91.75 26.77 -24.55
N LEU A 6 90.38 26.68 -24.57
CA LEU A 6 89.62 26.37 -23.38
C LEU A 6 88.92 25.04 -23.56
N ILE A 7 89.26 24.12 -22.63
CA ILE A 7 88.72 22.79 -22.53
C ILE A 7 87.38 22.89 -21.73
N SER A 8 86.26 22.52 -22.33
CA SER A 8 84.98 22.44 -21.64
C SER A 8 84.68 20.97 -21.26
N LYS A 9 84.55 20.73 -19.96
CA LYS A 9 84.18 19.43 -19.38
C LYS A 9 82.70 19.25 -19.51
N VAL A 10 82.26 18.18 -20.20
CA VAL A 10 80.86 17.72 -20.27
C VAL A 10 80.64 16.86 -19.04
N PHE A 11 79.72 17.31 -18.15
CA PHE A 11 79.17 16.54 -17.09
C PHE A 11 77.92 15.83 -17.59
N ALA A 12 77.92 14.51 -17.72
CA ALA A 12 76.76 13.71 -18.00
C ALA A 12 75.93 13.51 -16.70
N LEU A 13 74.79 14.13 -16.63
CA LEU A 13 73.82 13.97 -15.55
C LEU A 13 72.85 12.82 -15.92
N THR A 14 73.09 11.64 -15.37
CA THR A 14 72.16 10.48 -15.44
C THR A 14 71.01 10.71 -14.51
N GLY A 15 69.85 11.18 -15.07
CA GLY A 15 68.60 11.30 -14.36
C GLY A 15 67.96 9.92 -14.19
N VAL A 16 67.93 9.43 -12.96
CA VAL A 16 67.14 8.25 -12.56
C VAL A 16 65.68 8.68 -12.45
N LEU A 17 64.82 8.28 -13.42
CA LEU A 17 63.37 8.39 -13.30
C LEU A 17 62.87 7.39 -12.26
N LEU A 18 62.65 7.85 -11.03
CA LEU A 18 61.85 7.11 -10.04
C LEU A 18 60.35 7.19 -10.43
N CYS A 19 59.87 6.13 -11.07
CA CYS A 19 58.43 5.91 -11.27
C CYS A 19 57.80 5.64 -9.90
N ALA A 20 57.28 6.68 -9.23
CA ALA A 20 56.48 6.52 -8.03
C ALA A 20 55.10 5.91 -8.46
N CYS A 21 54.93 4.59 -8.30
CA CYS A 21 53.63 3.95 -8.24
C CYS A 21 52.90 4.48 -7.01
N ALA A 22 52.06 5.52 -7.17
CA ALA A 22 51.11 5.87 -6.15
C ALA A 22 50.09 4.69 -6.01
N PRO A 23 49.85 4.18 -4.79
CA PRO A 23 48.77 3.23 -4.62
C PRO A 23 47.47 3.94 -5.03
N MET A 24 46.74 3.37 -6.01
CA MET A 24 45.36 3.72 -6.22
C MET A 24 44.65 3.43 -4.90
N ASN A 25 44.31 4.49 -4.20
CA ASN A 25 43.37 4.44 -3.09
C ASN A 25 42.05 3.99 -3.68
N GLU A 26 41.72 2.69 -3.66
CA GLU A 26 40.35 2.23 -3.81
C GLU A 26 39.57 2.91 -2.70
N GLN A 27 38.87 3.99 -3.06
CA GLN A 27 37.84 4.51 -2.18
C GLN A 27 36.93 3.33 -1.86
N PRO A 28 36.67 3.04 -0.58
CA PRO A 28 35.68 2.03 -0.24
C PRO A 28 34.39 2.44 -0.95
N ASN A 29 33.90 1.54 -1.80
CA ASN A 29 32.58 1.66 -2.43
C ASN A 29 31.62 2.04 -1.31
N ALA A 30 31.23 3.29 -1.25
CA ALA A 30 30.24 3.74 -0.32
C ALA A 30 29.00 2.90 -0.66
N SER A 31 28.70 1.90 0.16
CA SER A 31 27.50 1.10 0.02
C SER A 31 26.36 2.12 0.01
N SER A 32 25.76 2.33 -1.14
CA SER A 32 24.68 3.31 -1.27
C SER A 32 23.60 2.94 -0.26
N GLU A 33 23.30 3.85 0.65
CA GLU A 33 22.33 3.63 1.72
C GLU A 33 21.01 3.19 1.12
N LYS A 34 20.42 2.10 1.62
CA LYS A 34 19.17 1.55 1.15
C LYS A 34 18.04 2.55 1.36
N ILE A 35 17.11 2.62 0.42
CA ILE A 35 15.91 3.44 0.53
C ILE A 35 14.84 2.61 1.25
N ASN A 36 14.46 3.06 2.45
CA ASN A 36 13.45 2.40 3.25
C ASN A 36 12.10 3.10 3.09
N ILE A 37 11.14 2.39 2.48
CA ILE A 37 9.78 2.87 2.22
C ILE A 37 8.81 2.16 3.14
N SER A 38 7.86 2.90 3.73
CA SER A 38 6.71 2.37 4.46
C SER A 38 5.46 2.40 3.59
N ILE A 39 4.76 1.27 3.48
CA ILE A 39 3.39 1.23 2.95
C ILE A 39 2.48 0.97 4.14
N LEU A 40 1.54 1.88 4.37
CA LEU A 40 0.52 1.81 5.41
C LEU A 40 -0.77 1.39 4.74
N ALA A 41 -1.26 0.19 5.05
CA ALA A 41 -2.40 -0.38 4.36
C ALA A 41 -3.54 -0.69 5.32
N PHE A 42 -4.78 -0.46 4.89
CA PHE A 42 -6.01 -0.89 5.55
C PHE A 42 -7.03 -1.32 4.51
N ASN A 43 -8.16 -1.85 4.94
CA ASN A 43 -9.26 -2.31 4.10
C ASN A 43 -10.56 -2.33 4.90
N ASP A 44 -11.68 -2.44 4.22
CA ASP A 44 -13.01 -2.72 4.80
C ASP A 44 -13.34 -1.79 5.98
N LEU A 45 -13.14 -0.46 5.78
CA LEU A 45 -13.45 0.53 6.81
C LEU A 45 -14.96 0.66 7.02
N HIS A 46 -15.76 0.50 5.93
CA HIS A 46 -17.21 0.56 5.94
C HIS A 46 -17.76 1.73 6.76
N GLY A 47 -17.17 2.91 6.56
CA GLY A 47 -17.68 4.14 7.18
C GLY A 47 -17.71 4.14 8.71
N HIS A 48 -16.96 3.30 9.38
CA HIS A 48 -16.86 3.28 10.83
C HIS A 48 -16.06 4.50 11.33
N LEU A 49 -16.73 5.66 11.32
CA LEU A 49 -16.17 6.91 11.85
C LEU A 49 -15.92 6.82 13.36
N GLU A 50 -16.84 6.17 14.06
CA GLU A 50 -16.78 5.86 15.48
C GLU A 50 -16.20 4.46 15.71
N PRO A 51 -15.71 4.15 16.92
CA PRO A 51 -15.32 2.79 17.28
C PRO A 51 -16.45 1.79 17.04
N PRO A 52 -16.18 0.64 16.41
CA PRO A 52 -17.23 -0.31 16.03
C PRO A 52 -17.80 -1.14 17.20
N GLY A 53 -17.31 -0.93 18.43
CA GLY A 53 -17.66 -1.76 19.58
C GLY A 53 -17.11 -3.19 19.49
N LEU A 54 -16.07 -3.38 18.67
CA LEU A 54 -15.39 -4.67 18.52
C LEU A 54 -14.14 -4.74 19.40
N SER A 55 -13.80 -5.96 19.83
CA SER A 55 -12.52 -6.26 20.45
C SER A 55 -11.74 -7.27 19.64
N VAL A 56 -10.43 -7.11 19.63
CA VAL A 56 -9.48 -8.04 19.02
C VAL A 56 -8.72 -8.77 20.10
N ARG A 57 -8.52 -10.06 19.92
CA ARG A 57 -7.68 -10.87 20.82
C ARG A 57 -6.21 -10.61 20.50
N GLU A 58 -5.52 -10.03 21.46
CA GLU A 58 -4.08 -9.74 21.38
C GLU A 58 -3.36 -10.38 22.57
N ARG A 59 -2.11 -10.79 22.36
CA ARG A 59 -1.27 -11.34 23.42
C ARG A 59 -0.50 -10.24 24.13
N ILE A 60 -1.00 -9.81 25.30
CA ILE A 60 -0.37 -8.79 26.13
C ILE A 60 0.24 -9.47 27.36
N ASP A 61 1.52 -9.25 27.64
CA ASP A 61 2.27 -9.86 28.74
C ASP A 61 2.11 -11.39 28.81
N GLY A 62 2.08 -12.04 27.63
CA GLY A 62 1.92 -13.48 27.51
C GLY A 62 0.49 -14.03 27.69
N LYS A 63 -0.48 -13.17 28.01
CA LYS A 63 -1.90 -13.54 28.19
C LYS A 63 -2.74 -13.03 27.03
N LEU A 64 -3.68 -13.86 26.58
CA LEU A 64 -4.65 -13.47 25.56
C LEU A 64 -5.66 -12.49 26.19
N THR A 65 -5.73 -11.28 25.63
CA THR A 65 -6.55 -10.16 26.15
C THR A 65 -7.45 -9.65 25.04
N GLU A 66 -8.70 -9.34 25.37
CA GLU A 66 -9.64 -8.67 24.47
C GLU A 66 -9.34 -7.16 24.52
N VAL A 67 -8.96 -6.56 23.37
CA VAL A 67 -8.62 -5.15 23.25
C VAL A 67 -9.64 -4.45 22.37
N PRO A 68 -10.35 -3.43 22.85
CA PRO A 68 -11.24 -2.62 22.03
C PRO A 68 -10.47 -1.97 20.87
N ALA A 69 -10.97 -2.11 19.66
CA ALA A 69 -10.21 -1.71 18.48
C ALA A 69 -11.10 -1.17 17.35
N GLY A 70 -10.53 -0.29 16.53
CA GLY A 70 -11.12 0.23 15.30
C GLY A 70 -11.69 1.64 15.43
N GLY A 71 -12.25 2.11 14.32
CA GLY A 71 -12.75 3.47 14.14
C GLY A 71 -11.77 4.40 13.43
N ALA A 72 -12.32 5.27 12.58
CA ALA A 72 -11.55 6.10 11.67
C ALA A 72 -10.59 7.06 12.40
N ALA A 73 -11.00 7.63 13.53
CA ALA A 73 -10.18 8.57 14.28
C ALA A 73 -8.91 7.91 14.84
N TYR A 74 -9.04 6.71 15.39
CA TYR A 74 -7.91 5.95 15.95
C TYR A 74 -6.99 5.42 14.85
N LEU A 75 -7.60 4.92 13.75
CA LEU A 75 -6.84 4.54 12.55
C LEU A 75 -6.02 5.73 12.01
N ALA A 76 -6.63 6.92 11.94
CA ALA A 76 -5.95 8.13 11.52
C ALA A 76 -4.77 8.48 12.43
N ALA A 77 -4.92 8.33 13.75
CA ALA A 77 -3.85 8.59 14.71
C ALA A 77 -2.65 7.64 14.50
N VAL A 78 -2.93 6.34 14.31
CA VAL A 78 -1.89 5.34 14.04
C VAL A 78 -1.21 5.61 12.69
N ILE A 79 -1.96 5.92 11.63
CA ILE A 79 -1.40 6.33 10.33
C ILE A 79 -0.46 7.53 10.51
N GLN A 80 -0.90 8.59 11.21
CA GLN A 80 -0.08 9.78 11.43
C GLN A 80 1.20 9.48 12.24
N HIS A 81 1.11 8.56 13.22
CA HIS A 81 2.29 8.12 13.96
C HIS A 81 3.36 7.52 13.04
N TYR A 82 2.98 6.62 12.13
CA TYR A 82 3.91 5.99 11.18
C TYR A 82 4.41 6.96 10.11
N LYS A 83 3.55 7.85 9.60
CA LYS A 83 3.94 8.90 8.64
C LYS A 83 5.03 9.82 9.20
N LYS A 84 4.93 10.20 10.48
CA LYS A 84 5.96 11.01 11.16
C LYS A 84 7.30 10.27 11.32
N ARG A 85 7.29 8.95 11.47
CA ARG A 85 8.50 8.12 11.65
C ARG A 85 9.23 7.84 10.35
N ASN A 86 8.51 7.78 9.24
CA ASN A 86 9.11 7.60 7.93
C ASN A 86 8.45 8.55 6.90
N PRO A 87 9.16 9.59 6.45
CA PRO A 87 8.65 10.51 5.43
C PRO A 87 8.48 9.85 4.05
N LEU A 88 9.17 8.72 3.80
CA LEU A 88 9.04 7.93 2.58
C LEU A 88 7.94 6.88 2.77
N HIS A 89 6.69 7.33 2.73
CA HIS A 89 5.53 6.46 2.94
C HIS A 89 4.50 6.58 1.82
N ALA A 90 3.70 5.52 1.66
CA ALA A 90 2.42 5.54 0.95
C ALA A 90 1.33 5.01 1.89
N VAL A 91 0.10 5.51 1.73
CA VAL A 91 -1.07 5.02 2.44
C VAL A 91 -2.07 4.51 1.42
N VAL A 92 -2.51 3.26 1.56
CA VAL A 92 -3.39 2.60 0.60
C VAL A 92 -4.55 1.88 1.28
N SER A 93 -5.68 1.79 0.59
CA SER A 93 -6.81 0.98 1.00
C SER A 93 -7.13 -0.09 -0.04
N ALA A 94 -7.43 -1.30 0.43
CA ALA A 94 -7.86 -2.40 -0.44
C ALA A 94 -9.38 -2.50 -0.57
N GLY A 95 -10.08 -1.36 -0.60
CA GLY A 95 -11.52 -1.27 -0.90
C GLY A 95 -12.43 -1.34 0.31
N ASP A 96 -13.73 -1.21 0.01
CA ASP A 96 -14.82 -1.17 0.97
C ASP A 96 -14.59 -0.12 2.08
N MET A 97 -14.14 1.06 1.68
CA MET A 97 -14.09 2.19 2.59
C MET A 97 -15.49 2.71 2.91
N ILE A 98 -16.37 2.65 1.93
CA ILE A 98 -17.77 3.09 1.98
C ILE A 98 -18.71 1.93 1.60
N GLY A 99 -20.00 2.11 1.84
CA GLY A 99 -21.02 1.07 1.66
C GLY A 99 -21.15 0.14 2.87
N ALA A 100 -22.33 -0.41 3.09
CA ALA A 100 -22.69 -1.18 4.30
C ALA A 100 -22.31 -0.44 5.61
N THR A 101 -22.44 0.87 5.63
CA THR A 101 -21.91 1.78 6.64
C THR A 101 -22.91 2.03 7.79
N PRO A 102 -22.44 2.37 9.01
CA PRO A 102 -23.30 2.85 10.08
C PRO A 102 -24.06 4.12 9.71
N LEU A 103 -25.17 4.37 10.40
CA LEU A 103 -26.05 5.50 10.11
C LEU A 103 -25.35 6.85 10.13
N THR A 104 -24.32 7.02 10.95
CA THR A 104 -23.47 8.23 11.03
C THR A 104 -22.78 8.58 9.72
N SER A 105 -22.62 7.60 8.83
CA SER A 105 -22.10 7.80 7.47
C SER A 105 -23.19 7.58 6.40
N ALA A 106 -23.98 6.51 6.52
CA ALA A 106 -24.96 6.09 5.52
C ALA A 106 -26.01 7.17 5.21
N LEU A 107 -26.52 7.89 6.23
CA LEU A 107 -27.53 8.95 6.08
C LEU A 107 -27.00 10.14 5.27
N PHE A 108 -25.70 10.32 5.22
CA PHE A 108 -25.00 11.40 4.52
C PHE A 108 -24.28 10.91 3.27
N LEU A 109 -24.74 9.79 2.68
CA LEU A 109 -24.21 9.22 1.44
C LEU A 109 -22.70 8.88 1.50
N ASP A 110 -22.17 8.61 2.69
CA ASP A 110 -20.77 8.35 2.97
C ASP A 110 -19.80 9.52 2.71
N GLU A 111 -20.34 10.72 2.50
CA GLU A 111 -19.53 11.95 2.40
C GLU A 111 -18.61 12.16 3.61
N PRO A 112 -19.09 11.98 4.88
CA PRO A 112 -18.23 12.13 6.06
C PRO A 112 -17.07 11.10 6.07
N THR A 113 -17.28 9.90 5.54
CA THR A 113 -16.25 8.90 5.45
C THR A 113 -15.17 9.30 4.44
N ILE A 114 -15.54 9.77 3.26
CA ILE A 114 -14.58 10.28 2.27
C ILE A 114 -13.78 11.45 2.85
N GLU A 115 -14.42 12.38 3.57
CA GLU A 115 -13.73 13.50 4.21
C GLU A 115 -12.75 13.03 5.32
N ALA A 116 -13.15 12.05 6.14
CA ALA A 116 -12.28 11.47 7.15
C ALA A 116 -11.05 10.78 6.51
N VAL A 117 -11.25 10.02 5.45
CA VAL A 117 -10.19 9.33 4.70
C VAL A 117 -9.28 10.34 3.98
N ASN A 118 -9.84 11.44 3.44
CA ASN A 118 -9.06 12.57 2.94
C ASN A 118 -8.11 13.14 4.01
N ALA A 119 -8.62 13.30 5.24
CA ALA A 119 -7.82 13.81 6.36
C ALA A 119 -6.71 12.82 6.79
N MET A 120 -6.90 11.51 6.63
CA MET A 120 -5.86 10.50 6.84
C MET A 120 -4.73 10.66 5.82
N GLY A 121 -5.02 11.22 4.64
CA GLY A 121 -4.06 11.45 3.55
C GLY A 121 -3.64 10.15 2.91
N ILE A 122 -4.61 9.36 2.44
CA ILE A 122 -4.35 8.18 1.62
C ILE A 122 -3.94 8.60 0.20
N ASP A 123 -3.21 7.72 -0.47
CA ASP A 123 -2.76 7.94 -1.84
C ASP A 123 -3.69 7.23 -2.84
N PHE A 124 -4.01 5.95 -2.54
CA PHE A 124 -4.75 5.09 -3.46
C PHE A 124 -5.76 4.21 -2.72
N ASN A 125 -6.93 4.00 -3.33
CA ASN A 125 -7.91 3.00 -2.94
C ASN A 125 -8.22 2.06 -4.11
N ALA A 126 -8.04 0.76 -3.95
CA ALA A 126 -8.67 -0.20 -4.84
C ALA A 126 -10.18 -0.24 -4.58
N VAL A 127 -10.98 -0.21 -5.63
CA VAL A 127 -12.44 -0.22 -5.48
C VAL A 127 -12.90 -1.60 -5.02
N GLY A 128 -13.68 -1.68 -3.94
CA GLY A 128 -14.34 -2.89 -3.48
C GLY A 128 -15.74 -3.06 -4.07
N ASN A 129 -16.49 -4.06 -3.63
CA ASN A 129 -17.85 -4.27 -4.10
C ASN A 129 -18.82 -3.26 -3.48
N HIS A 130 -18.66 -2.91 -2.22
CA HIS A 130 -19.54 -1.98 -1.52
C HIS A 130 -19.43 -0.52 -1.98
N GLU A 131 -18.34 -0.14 -2.65
CA GLU A 131 -18.27 1.14 -3.35
C GLU A 131 -19.39 1.28 -4.41
N PHE A 132 -19.92 0.16 -4.92
CA PHE A 132 -21.03 0.15 -5.91
C PHE A 132 -22.43 0.09 -5.29
N ASP A 133 -22.60 0.03 -3.97
CA ASP A 133 -23.90 -0.12 -3.30
C ASP A 133 -24.93 0.94 -3.71
N LYS A 134 -24.47 2.16 -3.95
CA LYS A 134 -25.30 3.29 -4.39
C LYS A 134 -25.22 3.54 -5.91
N GLY A 135 -24.60 2.62 -6.62
CA GLY A 135 -24.42 2.65 -8.07
C GLY A 135 -23.22 3.46 -8.56
N THR A 136 -22.81 3.16 -9.78
CA THR A 136 -21.65 3.80 -10.44
C THR A 136 -21.74 5.33 -10.50
N PRO A 137 -22.88 5.98 -10.76
CA PRO A 137 -22.96 7.44 -10.75
C PRO A 137 -22.60 8.04 -9.39
N GLU A 138 -23.07 7.44 -8.30
CA GLU A 138 -22.78 7.90 -6.94
C GLU A 138 -21.31 7.65 -6.58
N LEU A 139 -20.74 6.51 -6.94
CA LEU A 139 -19.30 6.25 -6.77
C LEU A 139 -18.46 7.29 -7.53
N MET A 140 -18.89 7.68 -8.74
CA MET A 140 -18.20 8.74 -9.48
C MET A 140 -18.34 10.10 -8.79
N ARG A 141 -19.47 10.35 -8.09
CA ARG A 141 -19.64 11.56 -7.27
C ARG A 141 -18.71 11.52 -6.04
N MET A 142 -18.58 10.36 -5.36
CA MET A 142 -17.63 10.19 -4.26
C MET A 142 -16.21 10.57 -4.70
N ARG A 143 -15.81 10.23 -5.92
CA ARG A 143 -14.51 10.62 -6.47
C ARG A 143 -14.44 12.12 -6.79
N ARG A 144 -15.43 12.68 -7.48
CA ARG A 144 -15.34 14.03 -8.07
C ARG A 144 -15.87 15.13 -7.16
N GLY A 145 -16.64 14.76 -6.16
CA GLY A 145 -17.39 15.71 -5.37
C GLY A 145 -18.67 16.22 -6.06
N GLY A 146 -19.27 17.21 -5.46
CA GLY A 146 -20.50 17.83 -5.92
C GLY A 146 -21.73 17.38 -5.16
N CYS A 147 -22.83 18.11 -5.37
CA CYS A 147 -24.08 17.94 -4.67
C CYS A 147 -25.22 17.50 -5.62
N GLU A 148 -24.89 16.79 -6.67
CA GLU A 148 -25.87 16.21 -7.57
C GLU A 148 -26.65 15.10 -6.86
N LYS A 149 -27.99 15.16 -6.92
CA LYS A 149 -28.85 14.15 -6.32
C LYS A 149 -28.98 12.95 -7.25
N LEU A 150 -28.23 11.90 -6.95
CA LEU A 150 -28.18 10.65 -7.74
C LEU A 150 -28.91 9.49 -7.05
N THR A 151 -29.29 9.68 -5.79
CA THR A 151 -29.99 8.69 -4.96
C THR A 151 -31.29 9.26 -4.38
N ARG A 152 -31.97 8.49 -3.51
CA ARG A 152 -33.15 8.98 -2.77
C ARG A 152 -32.79 9.97 -1.66
N LEU A 153 -31.54 9.90 -1.14
CA LEU A 153 -31.06 10.80 -0.10
C LEU A 153 -30.55 12.11 -0.72
N GLU A 154 -30.61 13.18 0.05
CA GLU A 154 -30.05 14.48 -0.35
C GLU A 154 -28.54 14.48 -0.09
N PRO A 155 -27.70 14.88 -1.05
CA PRO A 155 -26.27 15.09 -0.83
C PRO A 155 -25.99 16.41 -0.10
N CYS A 156 -24.74 16.60 0.34
CA CYS A 156 -24.21 17.84 0.93
C CYS A 156 -25.00 18.33 2.16
N GLN A 157 -25.51 17.40 2.97
CA GLN A 157 -26.26 17.76 4.18
C GLN A 157 -25.35 18.20 5.34
N VAL A 158 -24.11 17.71 5.41
CA VAL A 158 -23.13 18.10 6.43
C VAL A 158 -22.37 19.35 5.98
N ASN A 159 -21.79 19.29 4.80
CA ASN A 159 -21.10 20.41 4.18
C ASN A 159 -21.88 20.89 2.94
N ARG A 160 -22.02 22.20 2.78
CA ARG A 160 -22.70 22.78 1.61
C ARG A 160 -22.05 22.48 0.26
N GLN A 161 -20.82 22.01 0.30
CA GLN A 161 -20.03 21.56 -0.85
C GLN A 161 -19.26 20.31 -0.44
N PHE A 162 -19.45 19.23 -1.16
CA PHE A 162 -18.70 18.00 -0.97
C PHE A 162 -17.52 18.00 -1.96
N PRO A 163 -16.26 18.00 -1.47
CA PRO A 163 -15.08 18.10 -2.34
C PRO A 163 -14.79 16.83 -3.14
N GLY A 164 -15.34 15.68 -2.72
CA GLY A 164 -14.97 14.37 -3.22
C GLY A 164 -13.64 13.88 -2.63
N ALA A 165 -13.15 12.78 -3.17
CA ALA A 165 -11.88 12.17 -2.77
C ALA A 165 -10.68 12.99 -3.28
N ASN A 166 -9.71 13.23 -2.41
CA ASN A 166 -8.41 13.83 -2.77
C ASN A 166 -7.33 12.77 -3.06
N PHE A 167 -7.73 11.51 -3.16
CA PHE A 167 -6.92 10.34 -3.49
C PHE A 167 -7.46 9.68 -4.76
N GLU A 168 -6.68 8.75 -5.34
CA GLU A 168 -7.11 8.05 -6.55
C GLU A 168 -7.80 6.73 -6.22
N PHE A 169 -9.00 6.52 -6.81
CA PHE A 169 -9.60 5.21 -6.92
C PHE A 169 -8.93 4.43 -8.05
N LEU A 170 -8.64 3.15 -7.82
CA LEU A 170 -8.00 2.26 -8.79
C LEU A 170 -8.89 1.03 -9.05
N ALA A 171 -9.10 0.68 -10.32
CA ALA A 171 -9.88 -0.51 -10.70
C ALA A 171 -9.50 -0.97 -12.12
N ALA A 172 -8.38 -1.68 -12.26
CA ALA A 172 -7.85 -2.08 -13.56
C ALA A 172 -8.78 -3.03 -14.31
N ASN A 173 -9.43 -3.94 -13.58
CA ASN A 173 -10.27 -5.00 -14.14
C ASN A 173 -11.76 -4.65 -14.24
N VAL A 174 -12.17 -3.46 -13.83
CA VAL A 174 -13.55 -2.98 -14.03
C VAL A 174 -13.62 -2.21 -15.34
N LYS A 175 -14.25 -2.79 -16.36
CA LYS A 175 -14.29 -2.27 -17.73
C LYS A 175 -15.66 -1.71 -18.07
N LYS A 176 -15.65 -0.58 -18.75
CA LYS A 176 -16.83 0.01 -19.40
C LYS A 176 -17.09 -0.68 -20.75
N GLN A 177 -18.20 -0.33 -21.42
CA GLN A 177 -18.54 -0.87 -22.73
C GLN A 177 -17.50 -0.55 -23.82
N ASP A 178 -16.74 0.53 -23.66
CA ASP A 178 -15.66 0.97 -24.57
C ASP A 178 -14.30 0.34 -24.27
N ASP A 179 -14.26 -0.70 -23.45
CA ASP A 179 -13.06 -1.41 -22.96
C ASP A 179 -12.11 -0.57 -22.08
N GLN A 180 -12.43 0.69 -21.83
CA GLN A 180 -11.66 1.49 -20.88
C GLN A 180 -11.97 1.08 -19.44
N SER A 181 -10.99 1.13 -18.57
CA SER A 181 -11.23 0.93 -17.13
C SER A 181 -12.08 2.07 -16.56
N LEU A 182 -12.96 1.74 -15.60
CA LEU A 182 -13.82 2.72 -14.93
C LEU A 182 -13.00 3.77 -14.17
N PHE A 183 -11.94 3.31 -13.52
CA PHE A 183 -10.94 4.13 -12.84
C PHE A 183 -9.54 3.83 -13.39
N PRO A 184 -8.51 4.63 -13.08
CA PRO A 184 -7.13 4.31 -13.43
C PRO A 184 -6.76 2.88 -13.01
N ALA A 185 -6.02 2.18 -13.88
CA ALA A 185 -5.62 0.81 -13.61
C ALA A 185 -4.56 0.72 -12.49
N TYR A 186 -3.75 1.77 -12.37
CA TYR A 186 -2.68 1.87 -11.37
C TYR A 186 -2.36 3.33 -11.06
N GLY A 187 -1.75 3.53 -9.89
CA GLY A 187 -1.12 4.77 -9.47
C GLY A 187 0.40 4.61 -9.30
N ILE A 188 1.15 5.69 -9.41
CA ILE A 188 2.61 5.68 -9.23
C ILE A 188 2.98 6.69 -8.15
N LYS A 189 3.74 6.24 -7.15
CA LYS A 189 4.36 7.14 -6.17
C LYS A 189 5.88 7.09 -6.29
N ALA A 190 6.50 8.26 -6.43
CA ALA A 190 7.94 8.40 -6.48
C ALA A 190 8.48 8.77 -5.09
N PHE A 191 9.47 8.03 -4.62
CA PHE A 191 10.16 8.25 -3.36
C PHE A 191 11.57 8.74 -3.64
N LYS A 192 11.94 9.87 -3.01
CA LYS A 192 13.23 10.52 -3.22
C LYS A 192 14.04 10.55 -1.93
N GLN A 193 15.26 10.03 -1.97
CA GLN A 193 16.26 10.13 -0.90
C GLN A 193 17.57 10.67 -1.49
N GLY A 194 17.92 11.89 -1.16
CA GLY A 194 19.03 12.58 -1.81
C GLY A 194 18.82 12.70 -3.34
N ASN A 195 19.74 12.17 -4.13
CA ASN A 195 19.67 12.13 -5.59
C ASN A 195 19.02 10.85 -6.14
N GLN A 196 18.67 9.92 -5.27
CA GLN A 196 18.05 8.65 -5.67
C GLN A 196 16.53 8.77 -5.73
N VAL A 197 15.93 8.16 -6.75
CA VAL A 197 14.47 8.10 -6.93
C VAL A 197 14.06 6.66 -7.19
N VAL A 198 13.10 6.16 -6.41
CA VAL A 198 12.43 4.89 -6.62
C VAL A 198 10.96 5.14 -6.92
N LYS A 199 10.44 4.50 -7.95
CA LYS A 199 9.01 4.53 -8.29
C LYS A 199 8.36 3.23 -7.87
N VAL A 200 7.28 3.32 -7.12
CA VAL A 200 6.43 2.21 -6.73
C VAL A 200 5.12 2.31 -7.50
N GLY A 201 4.73 1.23 -8.17
CA GLY A 201 3.45 1.11 -8.87
C GLY A 201 2.44 0.38 -8.00
N PHE A 202 1.27 0.97 -7.83
CA PHE A 202 0.14 0.40 -7.10
C PHE A 202 -0.95 0.04 -8.12
N VAL A 203 -1.19 -1.25 -8.32
CA VAL A 203 -2.21 -1.76 -9.26
C VAL A 203 -3.46 -2.08 -8.48
N GLY A 204 -4.61 -1.49 -8.85
CA GLY A 204 -5.88 -1.69 -8.15
C GLY A 204 -6.77 -2.72 -8.83
N MET A 205 -7.35 -3.65 -8.04
CA MET A 205 -8.27 -4.68 -8.51
C MET A 205 -9.51 -4.75 -7.64
N THR A 206 -10.67 -4.84 -8.30
CA THR A 206 -11.95 -5.18 -7.70
C THR A 206 -12.21 -6.67 -7.89
N LEU A 207 -12.82 -7.35 -6.92
CA LEU A 207 -13.13 -8.76 -7.10
C LEU A 207 -14.05 -8.99 -8.30
N LYS A 208 -13.73 -10.02 -9.09
CA LYS A 208 -14.50 -10.42 -10.27
C LYS A 208 -15.94 -10.81 -9.92
N GLY A 209 -16.15 -11.30 -8.69
CA GLY A 209 -17.45 -11.72 -8.17
C GLY A 209 -18.42 -10.59 -7.86
N THR A 210 -18.04 -9.33 -7.91
CA THR A 210 -18.87 -8.15 -7.58
C THR A 210 -20.29 -8.19 -8.16
N PRO A 211 -20.54 -8.62 -9.44
CA PRO A 211 -21.90 -8.65 -9.99
C PRO A 211 -22.87 -9.57 -9.24
N ASN A 212 -22.39 -10.51 -8.44
CA ASN A 212 -23.21 -11.41 -7.63
C ASN A 212 -23.54 -10.84 -6.24
N MET A 213 -22.98 -9.68 -5.87
CA MET A 213 -23.02 -9.11 -4.52
C MET A 213 -23.73 -7.75 -4.48
N VAL A 214 -23.85 -7.07 -5.62
CA VAL A 214 -24.45 -5.74 -5.72
C VAL A 214 -25.67 -5.74 -6.62
N THR A 215 -26.49 -4.68 -6.53
CA THR A 215 -27.67 -4.57 -7.40
C THR A 215 -27.24 -4.41 -8.86
N PRO A 216 -27.83 -5.15 -9.81
CA PRO A 216 -27.46 -5.09 -11.22
C PRO A 216 -27.52 -3.67 -11.81
N GLU A 217 -28.48 -2.85 -11.36
CA GLU A 217 -28.64 -1.47 -11.82
C GLU A 217 -27.43 -0.60 -11.45
N GLY A 218 -26.78 -0.88 -10.31
CA GLY A 218 -25.63 -0.13 -9.82
C GLY A 218 -24.37 -0.29 -10.66
N ILE A 219 -24.28 -1.39 -11.40
CA ILE A 219 -23.09 -1.77 -12.20
C ILE A 219 -23.43 -1.92 -13.69
N GLN A 220 -24.57 -1.40 -14.13
CA GLN A 220 -25.01 -1.54 -15.52
C GLN A 220 -23.94 -1.03 -16.51
N GLY A 221 -23.62 -1.86 -17.50
CA GLY A 221 -22.62 -1.54 -18.53
C GLY A 221 -21.18 -1.75 -18.09
N LEU A 222 -20.94 -2.31 -16.89
CA LEU A 222 -19.62 -2.70 -16.42
C LEU A 222 -19.38 -4.20 -16.59
N ARG A 223 -18.11 -4.56 -16.81
CA ARG A 223 -17.60 -5.92 -16.79
C ARG A 223 -16.46 -6.01 -15.79
N PHE A 224 -16.42 -7.11 -15.03
CA PHE A 224 -15.40 -7.40 -14.04
C PHE A 224 -14.54 -8.55 -14.57
N GLU A 225 -13.31 -8.25 -14.96
CA GLU A 225 -12.39 -9.18 -15.59
C GLU A 225 -11.58 -9.95 -14.55
N ASP A 226 -10.88 -11.02 -14.98
CA ASP A 226 -10.01 -11.85 -14.12
C ASP A 226 -8.87 -11.00 -13.56
N GLU A 227 -8.73 -11.01 -12.25
CA GLU A 227 -7.81 -10.15 -11.49
C GLU A 227 -6.36 -10.46 -11.83
N ALA A 228 -5.98 -11.75 -11.82
CA ALA A 228 -4.60 -12.15 -12.08
C ALA A 228 -4.21 -11.90 -13.55
N ALA A 229 -5.09 -12.19 -14.49
CA ALA A 229 -4.84 -11.93 -15.90
C ALA A 229 -4.64 -10.44 -16.18
N THR A 230 -5.52 -9.60 -15.60
CA THR A 230 -5.45 -8.14 -15.76
C THR A 230 -4.18 -7.57 -15.09
N ALA A 231 -3.85 -8.01 -13.86
CA ALA A 231 -2.64 -7.56 -13.16
C ALA A 231 -1.37 -7.93 -13.94
N ASN A 232 -1.29 -9.16 -14.41
CA ASN A 232 -0.14 -9.66 -15.15
C ASN A 232 0.06 -8.91 -16.48
N ALA A 233 -1.01 -8.55 -17.18
CA ALA A 233 -0.95 -7.78 -18.42
C ALA A 233 -0.35 -6.38 -18.23
N LEU A 234 -0.45 -5.78 -17.02
CA LEU A 234 0.12 -4.47 -16.70
C LEU A 234 1.63 -4.52 -16.40
N VAL A 235 2.18 -5.67 -16.01
CA VAL A 235 3.58 -5.80 -15.60
C VAL A 235 4.58 -5.31 -16.66
N PRO A 236 4.50 -5.72 -17.95
CA PRO A 236 5.43 -5.21 -18.97
C PRO A 236 5.34 -3.70 -19.15
N LEU A 237 4.13 -3.13 -19.11
CA LEU A 237 3.90 -1.70 -19.24
C LEU A 237 4.55 -0.92 -18.11
N LEU A 238 4.36 -1.39 -16.86
CA LEU A 238 4.93 -0.73 -15.67
C LEU A 238 6.46 -0.81 -15.67
N LYS A 239 7.03 -1.96 -16.03
CA LYS A 239 8.48 -2.13 -16.17
C LYS A 239 9.07 -1.20 -17.25
N ALA A 240 8.39 -1.04 -18.39
CA ALA A 240 8.81 -0.13 -19.45
C ALA A 240 8.84 1.35 -19.01
N GLN A 241 8.02 1.72 -18.01
CA GLN A 241 8.02 3.05 -17.39
C GLN A 241 9.09 3.21 -16.29
N GLY A 242 9.94 2.21 -16.09
CA GLY A 242 10.99 2.20 -15.07
C GLY A 242 10.47 2.00 -13.65
N ILE A 243 9.29 1.39 -13.50
CA ILE A 243 8.72 1.01 -12.21
C ILE A 243 9.24 -0.38 -11.88
N SER A 244 9.98 -0.50 -10.78
CA SER A 244 10.66 -1.74 -10.38
C SER A 244 10.06 -2.38 -9.13
N VAL A 245 9.24 -1.66 -8.39
CA VAL A 245 8.53 -2.15 -7.20
C VAL A 245 7.04 -2.14 -7.49
N LEU A 246 6.40 -3.30 -7.41
CA LEU A 246 4.99 -3.46 -7.75
C LEU A 246 4.19 -3.93 -6.54
N VAL A 247 3.11 -3.22 -6.25
CA VAL A 247 2.14 -3.52 -5.21
C VAL A 247 0.79 -3.78 -5.87
N LEU A 248 0.24 -4.96 -5.66
CA LEU A 248 -1.15 -5.24 -5.97
C LEU A 248 -2.00 -4.83 -4.79
N VAL A 249 -3.00 -3.99 -5.02
CA VAL A 249 -4.03 -3.61 -4.05
C VAL A 249 -5.33 -4.19 -4.58
N ILE A 250 -5.85 -5.23 -3.92
CA ILE A 250 -6.95 -6.04 -4.43
C ILE A 250 -8.05 -6.19 -3.40
N HIS A 251 -9.28 -5.93 -3.81
CA HIS A 251 -10.44 -6.23 -2.98
C HIS A 251 -10.91 -7.66 -3.23
N GLU A 252 -10.17 -8.61 -2.74
CA GLU A 252 -10.43 -10.04 -2.62
C GLU A 252 -9.54 -10.57 -1.51
N GLY A 253 -9.95 -11.60 -0.80
CA GLY A 253 -9.21 -12.03 0.38
C GLY A 253 -9.25 -13.52 0.67
N GLY A 254 -8.66 -13.85 1.82
CA GLY A 254 -8.60 -15.19 2.35
C GLY A 254 -8.84 -15.22 3.85
N VAL A 255 -8.66 -16.40 4.40
CA VAL A 255 -8.78 -16.72 5.84
C VAL A 255 -7.56 -17.50 6.25
N ILE A 256 -6.99 -17.19 7.41
CA ILE A 256 -5.93 -17.98 8.05
C ILE A 256 -6.41 -18.55 9.39
N GLN A 257 -5.64 -19.48 9.94
CA GLN A 257 -5.83 -19.97 11.29
C GLN A 257 -4.77 -19.37 12.22
N GLY A 258 -5.18 -18.83 13.38
CA GLY A 258 -4.25 -18.36 14.40
C GLY A 258 -3.94 -16.87 14.36
N ASP A 259 -2.69 -16.52 14.64
CA ASP A 259 -2.23 -15.14 14.83
C ASP A 259 -2.17 -14.37 13.49
N PRO A 260 -2.78 -13.17 13.40
CA PRO A 260 -2.73 -12.35 12.19
C PRO A 260 -1.30 -11.93 11.77
N ASN A 261 -0.33 -12.06 12.66
CA ASN A 261 1.07 -11.76 12.40
C ASN A 261 1.96 -13.01 12.24
N ASP A 262 1.39 -14.21 12.20
CA ASP A 262 2.14 -15.40 11.83
C ASP A 262 2.45 -15.39 10.32
N ALA A 263 3.68 -15.05 9.98
CA ALA A 263 4.13 -14.96 8.60
C ALA A 263 4.04 -16.26 7.79
N SER A 264 3.82 -17.41 8.44
CA SER A 264 3.59 -18.70 7.77
C SER A 264 2.13 -18.86 7.30
N CYS A 265 1.21 -18.06 7.84
CA CYS A 265 -0.21 -18.05 7.52
C CYS A 265 -0.83 -19.46 7.46
N PRO A 266 -0.85 -20.17 8.57
CA PRO A 266 -1.32 -21.55 8.58
C PRO A 266 -2.78 -21.64 8.14
N GLY A 267 -3.07 -22.60 7.27
CA GLY A 267 -4.43 -22.84 6.79
C GLY A 267 -4.97 -21.76 5.85
N LEU A 268 -4.12 -20.95 5.22
CA LEU A 268 -4.57 -19.94 4.25
C LEU A 268 -5.46 -20.58 3.19
N SER A 269 -6.66 -20.05 3.05
CA SER A 269 -7.70 -20.49 2.11
C SER A 269 -8.53 -19.30 1.62
N GLY A 270 -9.41 -19.53 0.64
CA GLY A 270 -10.28 -18.50 0.06
C GLY A 270 -9.94 -18.18 -1.39
N ASP A 271 -10.75 -17.34 -2.01
CA ASP A 271 -10.70 -17.03 -3.44
C ASP A 271 -9.46 -16.26 -3.86
N ILE A 272 -8.77 -15.62 -2.92
CA ILE A 272 -7.46 -15.00 -3.16
C ILE A 272 -6.38 -16.02 -3.60
N VAL A 273 -6.43 -17.28 -3.11
CA VAL A 273 -5.37 -18.26 -3.33
C VAL A 273 -5.18 -18.61 -4.81
N PRO A 274 -6.21 -18.95 -5.61
CA PRO A 274 -6.05 -19.18 -7.03
C PRO A 274 -5.56 -17.95 -7.80
N ILE A 275 -5.88 -16.73 -7.35
CA ILE A 275 -5.38 -15.48 -7.94
C ILE A 275 -3.87 -15.36 -7.69
N LEU A 276 -3.41 -15.54 -6.45
CA LEU A 276 -2.00 -15.47 -6.07
C LEU A 276 -1.15 -16.50 -6.82
N ASN A 277 -1.67 -17.71 -7.03
CA ASN A 277 -0.96 -18.75 -7.76
C ASN A 277 -0.74 -18.42 -9.23
N LYS A 278 -1.61 -17.59 -9.83
CA LYS A 278 -1.49 -17.12 -11.22
C LYS A 278 -0.74 -15.79 -11.33
N LEU A 279 -0.59 -15.05 -10.24
CA LEU A 279 0.00 -13.71 -10.25
C LEU A 279 1.47 -13.73 -10.69
N ASP A 280 1.90 -12.73 -11.45
CA ASP A 280 3.30 -12.57 -11.89
C ASP A 280 4.24 -12.35 -10.69
N THR A 281 5.40 -12.99 -10.73
CA THR A 281 6.41 -12.93 -9.66
C THR A 281 7.10 -11.57 -9.52
N SER A 282 6.79 -10.62 -10.39
CA SER A 282 7.28 -9.26 -10.32
C SER A 282 6.58 -8.40 -9.27
N PHE A 283 5.45 -8.86 -8.74
CA PHE A 283 4.83 -8.19 -7.60
C PHE A 283 5.64 -8.47 -6.34
N ASP A 284 5.83 -7.42 -5.53
CA ASP A 284 6.55 -7.49 -4.25
C ASP A 284 5.59 -7.65 -3.06
N VAL A 285 4.40 -7.06 -3.18
CA VAL A 285 3.39 -7.02 -2.13
C VAL A 285 2.00 -7.17 -2.73
N VAL A 286 1.14 -7.90 -2.03
CA VAL A 286 -0.31 -7.95 -2.26
C VAL A 286 -1.00 -7.45 -0.99
N VAL A 287 -1.72 -6.34 -1.11
CA VAL A 287 -2.62 -5.80 -0.08
C VAL A 287 -4.03 -6.22 -0.45
N SER A 288 -4.69 -6.99 0.39
CA SER A 288 -5.99 -7.61 0.14
C SER A 288 -7.06 -7.15 1.15
N GLY A 289 -8.32 -7.46 0.87
CA GLY A 289 -9.48 -7.06 1.69
C GLY A 289 -10.64 -8.06 1.62
N HIS A 290 -11.87 -7.57 1.67
CA HIS A 290 -13.14 -8.28 1.45
C HIS A 290 -13.55 -9.31 2.53
N THR A 291 -12.65 -10.15 2.97
CA THR A 291 -12.99 -11.23 3.93
C THR A 291 -13.05 -10.78 5.38
N HIS A 292 -12.73 -9.51 5.67
CA HIS A 292 -12.68 -8.96 7.02
C HIS A 292 -11.69 -9.69 7.96
N ARG A 293 -10.68 -10.37 7.39
CA ARG A 293 -9.66 -11.12 8.16
C ARG A 293 -8.34 -10.38 8.13
N ALA A 294 -7.64 -10.41 9.27
CA ALA A 294 -6.30 -9.84 9.35
C ALA A 294 -5.25 -10.94 9.17
N TYR A 295 -4.25 -10.67 8.34
CA TYR A 295 -3.06 -11.52 8.15
C TYR A 295 -1.90 -10.75 7.53
N ALA A 296 -0.68 -11.18 7.84
CA ALA A 296 0.55 -10.66 7.28
C ALA A 296 1.50 -11.82 6.96
N CYS A 297 1.40 -12.33 5.72
CA CYS A 297 2.06 -13.55 5.27
C CYS A 297 3.33 -13.26 4.48
N ASP A 298 4.40 -13.99 4.73
CA ASP A 298 5.45 -14.23 3.75
C ASP A 298 4.99 -15.38 2.83
N TYR A 299 4.36 -15.04 1.70
CA TYR A 299 3.74 -16.04 0.83
C TYR A 299 4.73 -17.04 0.24
N LYS A 300 6.03 -16.70 0.21
CA LYS A 300 7.10 -17.62 -0.18
C LYS A 300 7.15 -18.88 0.72
N ARG A 301 6.70 -18.78 1.97
CA ARG A 301 6.62 -19.93 2.89
C ARG A 301 5.51 -20.91 2.50
N ILE A 302 4.49 -20.44 1.79
CA ILE A 302 3.35 -21.24 1.31
C ILE A 302 3.64 -21.73 -0.11
N ASN A 303 4.10 -20.83 -0.99
CA ASN A 303 4.47 -21.13 -2.37
C ASN A 303 5.86 -20.53 -2.68
N PRO A 304 6.94 -21.34 -2.65
CA PRO A 304 8.31 -20.85 -2.86
C PRO A 304 8.55 -20.14 -4.20
N SER A 305 7.69 -20.37 -5.21
CA SER A 305 7.77 -19.69 -6.50
C SER A 305 7.18 -18.27 -6.49
N LYS A 306 6.54 -17.84 -5.41
CA LYS A 306 5.79 -16.58 -5.30
C LYS A 306 6.38 -15.71 -4.17
N PRO A 307 7.43 -14.92 -4.43
CA PRO A 307 8.20 -14.23 -3.41
C PRO A 307 7.60 -12.87 -3.00
N PHE A 308 6.32 -12.77 -2.81
CA PHE A 308 5.66 -11.55 -2.36
C PHE A 308 5.10 -11.68 -0.94
N LEU A 309 4.87 -10.54 -0.28
CA LEU A 309 4.07 -10.47 0.93
C LEU A 309 2.58 -10.47 0.55
N LEU A 310 1.77 -11.12 1.37
CA LEU A 310 0.30 -11.04 1.30
C LEU A 310 -0.21 -10.49 2.62
N THR A 311 -1.03 -9.43 2.57
CA THR A 311 -1.52 -8.76 3.79
C THR A 311 -2.99 -8.42 3.71
N SER A 312 -3.64 -8.35 4.86
CA SER A 312 -4.97 -7.78 5.07
C SER A 312 -5.09 -7.28 6.50
N ALA A 313 -5.80 -6.17 6.69
CA ALA A 313 -5.86 -5.43 7.95
C ALA A 313 -7.18 -5.65 8.74
N GLY A 314 -7.90 -6.71 8.47
CA GLY A 314 -9.17 -6.99 9.14
C GLY A 314 -10.31 -6.13 8.61
N GLN A 315 -10.99 -5.40 9.50
CA GLN A 315 -12.16 -4.57 9.16
C GLN A 315 -12.28 -3.36 10.10
N TYR A 316 -13.03 -2.34 9.69
CA TYR A 316 -13.50 -1.22 10.51
C TYR A 316 -12.36 -0.44 11.19
N GLY A 317 -11.14 -0.52 10.60
CA GLY A 317 -9.95 0.11 11.14
C GLY A 317 -9.37 -0.58 12.37
N THR A 318 -9.70 -1.87 12.64
CA THR A 318 -9.16 -2.62 13.79
C THR A 318 -7.66 -2.86 13.72
N PHE A 319 -7.11 -2.89 12.51
CA PHE A 319 -5.67 -2.98 12.26
C PHE A 319 -5.22 -1.95 11.21
N LEU A 320 -3.95 -1.61 11.29
CA LEU A 320 -3.18 -1.00 10.21
C LEU A 320 -2.07 -1.97 9.83
N THR A 321 -1.98 -2.39 8.59
CA THR A 321 -0.81 -3.15 8.14
C THR A 321 0.34 -2.19 7.84
N HIS A 322 1.45 -2.33 8.56
CA HIS A 322 2.70 -1.64 8.29
C HIS A 322 3.63 -2.54 7.48
N ILE A 323 3.86 -2.19 6.23
CA ILE A 323 4.74 -2.90 5.31
C ILE A 323 6.01 -2.06 5.15
N GLN A 324 7.16 -2.67 5.33
CA GLN A 324 8.46 -2.04 5.15
C GLN A 324 9.18 -2.66 3.97
N LEU A 325 9.67 -1.83 3.06
CA LEU A 325 10.46 -2.22 1.90
C LEU A 325 11.84 -1.57 2.00
N SER A 326 12.89 -2.37 1.99
CA SER A 326 14.27 -1.93 1.87
C SER A 326 14.71 -2.12 0.43
N ILE A 327 15.00 -1.02 -0.27
CA ILE A 327 15.23 -1.01 -1.71
C ILE A 327 16.67 -0.62 -1.98
N ASP A 328 17.35 -1.41 -2.82
CA ASP A 328 18.66 -1.08 -3.34
C ASP A 328 18.54 0.09 -4.33
N PRO A 329 19.21 1.23 -4.07
CA PRO A 329 19.02 2.43 -4.88
C PRO A 329 19.63 2.35 -6.28
N VAL A 330 20.55 1.41 -6.53
CA VAL A 330 21.22 1.21 -7.83
C VAL A 330 20.37 0.30 -8.71
N SER A 331 20.08 -0.92 -8.23
CA SER A 331 19.27 -1.89 -8.98
C SER A 331 17.77 -1.56 -8.92
N LYS A 332 17.34 -0.71 -7.98
CA LYS A 332 15.94 -0.34 -7.69
C LYS A 332 15.05 -1.54 -7.35
N LYS A 333 15.66 -2.65 -6.91
CA LYS A 333 14.96 -3.86 -6.49
C LYS A 333 14.76 -3.89 -4.99
N VAL A 334 13.68 -4.51 -4.56
CA VAL A 334 13.43 -4.81 -3.15
C VAL A 334 14.48 -5.82 -2.68
N HIS A 335 15.28 -5.41 -1.69
CA HIS A 335 16.29 -6.24 -1.06
C HIS A 335 15.71 -7.02 0.11
N ASP A 336 14.87 -6.36 0.91
CA ASP A 336 14.17 -6.95 2.05
C ASP A 336 12.79 -6.36 2.19
N LYS A 337 11.86 -7.13 2.74
CA LYS A 337 10.47 -6.72 2.96
C LYS A 337 9.86 -7.44 4.14
N THR A 338 9.13 -6.68 4.95
CA THR A 338 8.39 -7.20 6.10
C THR A 338 7.00 -6.58 6.16
N ALA A 339 6.06 -7.27 6.79
CA ALA A 339 4.72 -6.76 7.07
C ALA A 339 4.30 -7.14 8.48
N HIS A 340 3.55 -6.26 9.13
CA HIS A 340 3.00 -6.48 10.45
C HIS A 340 1.68 -5.76 10.61
N ASN A 341 0.66 -6.44 11.14
CA ASN A 341 -0.62 -5.86 11.50
C ASN A 341 -0.50 -5.21 12.88
N VAL A 342 -0.64 -3.90 12.92
CA VAL A 342 -0.61 -3.08 14.13
C VAL A 342 -2.04 -2.92 14.62
N LEU A 343 -2.32 -3.36 15.84
CA LEU A 343 -3.61 -3.18 16.46
C LEU A 343 -3.93 -1.70 16.65
N VAL A 344 -5.11 -1.28 16.24
CA VAL A 344 -5.62 0.09 16.42
C VAL A 344 -6.55 0.10 17.64
N GLN A 345 -5.97 0.24 18.82
CA GLN A 345 -6.71 0.34 20.07
C GLN A 345 -7.61 1.59 20.06
N SER A 346 -8.88 1.45 20.44
CA SER A 346 -9.87 2.55 20.40
C SER A 346 -10.30 3.07 21.77
N GLU A 347 -10.09 2.30 22.84
CA GLU A 347 -10.54 2.66 24.16
C GLU A 347 -9.52 2.25 25.21
N THR A 348 -9.54 2.93 26.36
CA THR A 348 -8.83 2.47 27.55
C THR A 348 -9.38 1.14 28.01
N PHE A 349 -8.52 0.18 28.28
CA PHE A 349 -8.91 -1.10 28.86
C PHE A 349 -7.99 -1.50 30.03
N VAL A 350 -8.45 -2.42 30.87
CA VAL A 350 -7.65 -2.98 31.96
C VAL A 350 -7.04 -4.28 31.48
N ASN A 351 -5.70 -4.36 31.47
CA ASN A 351 -5.00 -5.59 31.07
C ASN A 351 -5.09 -6.68 32.17
N ALA A 352 -4.59 -7.86 31.87
CA ALA A 352 -4.62 -8.98 32.79
C ALA A 352 -3.80 -8.77 34.09
N SER A 353 -2.94 -7.74 34.13
CA SER A 353 -2.16 -7.33 35.32
C SER A 353 -2.86 -6.23 36.13
N GLY A 354 -4.08 -5.82 35.76
CA GLY A 354 -4.85 -4.75 36.43
C GLY A 354 -4.41 -3.33 36.06
N LEU A 355 -3.54 -3.16 35.03
CA LEU A 355 -3.11 -1.84 34.57
C LEU A 355 -4.06 -1.31 33.51
N GLN A 356 -4.35 0.01 33.58
CA GLN A 356 -5.06 0.71 32.53
C GLN A 356 -4.13 0.96 31.35
N VAL A 357 -4.54 0.51 30.15
CA VAL A 357 -3.84 0.73 28.89
C VAL A 357 -4.64 1.77 28.10
N GLN A 358 -3.99 2.87 27.77
CA GLN A 358 -4.56 3.96 26.96
C GLN A 358 -4.39 3.66 25.47
N PRO A 359 -5.29 4.15 24.60
CA PRO A 359 -5.17 4.04 23.14
C PRO A 359 -3.97 4.83 22.59
#